data_b0e509e27b333901707caa6c72caefd1
#
_entry.id   b0e509e27b333901707caa6c72caefd1
#
_cell.length_a   1.000
_cell.length_b   1.000
_cell.length_c   1.000
_cell.angle_alpha   90.00
_cell.angle_beta   90.00
_cell.angle_gamma   90.00
#
_symmetry.space_group_name_H-M   'P 1'
#
loop_
_entity.id
_entity.type
_entity.pdbx_description
1 polymer ?
#
loop_
_entity_poly.entity_id
_entity_poly.type
_entity_poly.pdbx_seq_one_letter_code
_entity_poly.pdbx_strand_id
1 'polypeptide(L)'
;TTEFFATVQNKMHYAVHGHTAAEIIVKRADSTKPLMGLTNFKSNYITAHDIKIAKNYLTEDELKQLNLIVSLYLDFAELQATNGRLMKMADWVDKLDQFIHLSERGILTHAGTVSADDAAKKVEQEFDKYRKEQDKNYISDFDKAVKMIEAKGKKLPEKKGRKNG
;
A
#
# COMPACT_ATOMS: atom_id res chain seq x y z
N THR A 1 13.30 -17.23 -8.62
CA THR A 1 12.20 -17.18 -7.60
C THR A 1 11.64 -15.77 -7.45
N THR A 2 12.47 -14.74 -7.25
CA THR A 2 12.05 -13.34 -7.12
C THR A 2 11.34 -12.83 -8.37
N GLU A 3 11.87 -13.14 -9.55
CA GLU A 3 11.29 -12.80 -10.85
C GLU A 3 9.90 -13.44 -11.06
N PHE A 4 9.73 -14.68 -10.64
CA PHE A 4 8.44 -15.37 -10.67
C PHE A 4 7.37 -14.62 -9.86
N PHE A 5 7.68 -14.26 -8.62
CA PHE A 5 6.73 -13.54 -7.77
C PHE A 5 6.41 -12.15 -8.32
N ALA A 6 7.41 -11.44 -8.86
CA ALA A 6 7.19 -10.15 -9.51
C ALA A 6 6.27 -10.28 -10.73
N THR A 7 6.47 -11.31 -11.55
CA THR A 7 5.62 -11.60 -12.72
C THR A 7 4.18 -11.89 -12.30
N VAL A 8 3.97 -12.77 -11.34
CA VAL A 8 2.64 -13.11 -10.82
C VAL A 8 1.94 -11.89 -10.26
N GLN A 9 2.62 -11.10 -9.43
CA GLN A 9 2.09 -9.88 -8.84
C GLN A 9 1.68 -8.87 -9.91
N ASN A 10 2.53 -8.62 -10.91
CA ASN A 10 2.23 -7.68 -11.98
C ASN A 10 1.04 -8.12 -12.84
N LYS A 11 0.92 -9.41 -13.14
CA LYS A 11 -0.24 -9.95 -13.86
C LYS A 11 -1.54 -9.78 -13.09
N MET A 12 -1.54 -10.01 -11.78
CA MET A 12 -2.70 -9.79 -10.92
C MET A 12 -3.08 -8.31 -10.83
N HIS A 13 -2.12 -7.41 -10.66
CA HIS A 13 -2.36 -5.96 -10.68
C HIS A 13 -2.96 -5.53 -12.02
N TYR A 14 -2.35 -5.97 -13.13
CA TYR A 14 -2.83 -5.61 -14.46
C TYR A 14 -4.27 -6.10 -14.71
N ALA A 15 -4.61 -7.29 -14.27
CA ALA A 15 -5.98 -7.83 -14.37
C ALA A 15 -7.01 -6.98 -13.61
N VAL A 16 -6.61 -6.27 -12.55
CA VAL A 16 -7.51 -5.45 -11.73
C VAL A 16 -7.68 -4.04 -12.30
N HIS A 17 -6.58 -3.39 -12.66
CA HIS A 17 -6.60 -1.94 -12.98
C HIS A 17 -5.80 -1.56 -14.24
N GLY A 18 -5.31 -2.54 -15.02
CA GLY A 18 -4.65 -2.30 -16.29
C GLY A 18 -3.23 -1.73 -16.21
N HIS A 19 -2.57 -1.86 -15.05
CA HIS A 19 -1.21 -1.37 -14.83
C HIS A 19 -0.40 -2.38 -14.02
N THR A 20 0.92 -2.38 -14.19
CA THR A 20 1.81 -3.10 -13.26
C THR A 20 1.89 -2.39 -11.91
N ALA A 21 2.47 -3.05 -10.91
CA ALA A 21 2.68 -2.46 -9.60
C ALA A 21 3.53 -1.17 -9.67
N ALA A 22 4.58 -1.16 -10.47
CA ALA A 22 5.43 0.02 -10.66
C ALA A 22 4.68 1.17 -11.37
N GLU A 23 3.92 0.86 -12.40
CA GLU A 23 3.13 1.84 -13.14
C GLU A 23 2.08 2.53 -12.28
N ILE A 24 1.38 1.77 -11.42
CA ILE A 24 0.34 2.36 -10.56
C ILE A 24 0.92 3.29 -9.50
N ILE A 25 2.08 2.95 -8.93
CA ILE A 25 2.81 3.82 -8.01
C ILE A 25 3.14 5.14 -8.69
N VAL A 26 3.78 5.09 -9.85
CA VAL A 26 4.19 6.28 -10.62
C VAL A 26 2.99 7.15 -11.03
N LYS A 27 1.88 6.52 -11.38
CA LYS A 27 0.67 7.20 -11.83
C LYS A 27 -0.07 7.91 -10.70
N ARG A 28 -0.06 7.34 -9.48
CA ARG A 28 -0.89 7.82 -8.37
C ARG A 28 -0.13 8.58 -7.29
N ALA A 29 1.18 8.37 -7.15
CA ALA A 29 2.00 9.11 -6.21
C ALA A 29 2.07 10.58 -6.61
N ASP A 30 1.64 11.46 -5.71
CA ASP A 30 1.54 12.90 -5.96
C ASP A 30 1.67 13.66 -4.64
N SER A 31 2.76 14.39 -4.48
CA SER A 31 3.08 15.14 -3.27
C SER A 31 2.05 16.24 -2.93
N THR A 32 1.23 16.64 -3.90
CA THR A 32 0.19 17.67 -3.70
C THR A 32 -1.12 17.10 -3.15
N LYS A 33 -1.27 15.78 -3.17
CA LYS A 33 -2.47 15.09 -2.68
C LYS A 33 -2.37 14.73 -1.20
N PRO A 34 -3.52 14.65 -0.50
CA PRO A 34 -3.55 14.10 0.85
C PRO A 34 -2.91 12.70 0.88
N LEU A 35 -2.10 12.43 1.91
CA LEU A 35 -1.35 11.18 2.05
C LEU A 35 -0.57 10.79 0.79
N MET A 36 -0.07 11.78 0.04
CA MET A 36 0.72 11.58 -1.18
C MET A 36 0.02 10.70 -2.25
N GLY A 37 -1.31 10.67 -2.24
CA GLY A 37 -2.12 9.84 -3.14
C GLY A 37 -2.33 8.39 -2.66
N LEU A 38 -1.88 8.02 -1.47
CA LEU A 38 -2.21 6.74 -0.85
C LEU A 38 -3.70 6.74 -0.46
N THR A 39 -4.46 5.84 -1.04
CA THR A 39 -5.92 5.75 -0.85
C THR A 39 -6.33 4.66 0.13
N ASN A 40 -5.47 3.65 0.29
CA ASN A 40 -5.68 2.53 1.20
C ASN A 40 -4.57 2.48 2.25
N PHE A 41 -4.56 3.49 3.12
CA PHE A 41 -3.53 3.66 4.13
C PHE A 41 -4.18 4.09 5.46
N LYS A 42 -3.92 3.35 6.52
CA LYS A 42 -4.60 3.56 7.81
C LYS A 42 -3.91 4.54 8.76
N SER A 43 -2.63 4.81 8.53
CA SER A 43 -1.87 5.75 9.35
C SER A 43 -2.02 7.19 8.84
N ASN A 44 -1.74 8.15 9.69
CA ASN A 44 -1.66 9.57 9.34
C ASN A 44 -0.22 10.03 9.09
N TYR A 45 0.75 9.13 9.18
CA TYR A 45 2.17 9.39 8.93
C TYR A 45 2.74 8.38 7.96
N ILE A 46 3.29 8.85 6.84
CA ILE A 46 3.83 8.04 5.75
C ILE A 46 5.33 7.89 5.89
N THR A 47 5.83 6.68 5.70
CA THR A 47 7.27 6.35 5.69
C THR A 47 7.79 6.08 4.29
N ALA A 48 9.11 6.08 4.12
CA ALA A 48 9.77 5.72 2.87
C ALA A 48 9.49 4.27 2.40
N HIS A 49 9.05 3.40 3.31
CA HIS A 49 8.63 2.05 2.97
C HIS A 49 7.21 2.04 2.37
N ASP A 50 6.29 2.78 2.96
CA ASP A 50 4.87 2.80 2.58
C ASP A 50 4.63 3.26 1.16
N ILE A 51 5.43 4.22 0.68
CA ILE A 51 5.32 4.81 -0.66
C ILE A 51 5.68 3.84 -1.79
N LYS A 52 6.38 2.76 -1.48
CA LYS A 52 6.82 1.74 -2.45
C LYS A 52 5.85 0.56 -2.57
N ILE A 53 4.79 0.55 -1.79
CA ILE A 53 3.79 -0.53 -1.75
C ILE A 53 2.62 -0.17 -2.66
N ALA A 54 2.50 -0.84 -3.80
CA ALA A 54 1.45 -0.57 -4.79
C ALA A 54 0.02 -0.66 -4.22
N LYS A 55 -0.23 -1.60 -3.29
CA LYS A 55 -1.52 -1.78 -2.63
C LYS A 55 -2.01 -0.53 -1.90
N ASN A 56 -1.11 0.30 -1.38
CA ASN A 56 -1.45 1.51 -0.67
C ASN A 56 -2.09 2.58 -1.59
N TYR A 57 -1.87 2.48 -2.90
CA TYR A 57 -2.44 3.39 -3.90
C TYR A 57 -3.73 2.88 -4.55
N LEU A 58 -4.19 1.69 -4.19
CA LEU A 58 -5.42 1.10 -4.74
C LEU A 58 -6.65 1.67 -4.05
N THR A 59 -7.74 1.83 -4.82
CA THR A 59 -9.05 2.09 -4.24
C THR A 59 -9.54 0.86 -3.45
N GLU A 60 -10.54 1.04 -2.62
CA GLU A 60 -11.11 -0.07 -1.84
C GLU A 60 -11.64 -1.19 -2.76
N ASP A 61 -12.31 -0.82 -3.85
CA ASP A 61 -12.83 -1.79 -4.82
C ASP A 61 -11.71 -2.53 -5.56
N GLU A 62 -10.65 -1.83 -5.97
CA GLU A 62 -9.48 -2.45 -6.61
C GLU A 62 -8.78 -3.41 -5.65
N LEU A 63 -8.62 -3.02 -4.39
CA LEU A 63 -8.02 -3.89 -3.38
C LEU A 63 -8.86 -5.13 -3.12
N LYS A 64 -10.17 -4.99 -3.03
CA LYS A 64 -11.11 -6.11 -2.88
C LYS A 64 -11.01 -7.08 -4.05
N GLN A 65 -10.99 -6.57 -5.28
CA GLN A 65 -10.82 -7.39 -6.48
C GLN A 65 -9.48 -8.11 -6.51
N LEU A 66 -8.39 -7.42 -6.17
CA LEU A 66 -7.05 -8.02 -6.09
C LEU A 66 -7.02 -9.17 -5.07
N ASN A 67 -7.58 -8.95 -3.88
CA ASN A 67 -7.64 -9.97 -2.84
C ASN A 67 -8.47 -11.19 -3.28
N LEU A 68 -9.57 -10.99 -3.99
CA LEU A 68 -10.37 -12.08 -4.55
C LEU A 68 -9.59 -12.90 -5.59
N ILE A 69 -8.89 -12.26 -6.52
CA ILE A 69 -8.05 -12.94 -7.52
C ILE A 69 -6.95 -13.75 -6.84
N VAL A 70 -6.26 -13.17 -5.86
CA VAL A 70 -5.22 -13.86 -5.10
C VAL A 70 -5.78 -15.07 -4.37
N SER A 71 -6.90 -14.95 -3.67
CA SER A 71 -7.53 -16.05 -2.94
C SER A 71 -7.94 -17.19 -3.86
N LEU A 72 -8.60 -16.89 -4.97
CA LEU A 72 -9.00 -17.89 -5.95
C LEU A 72 -7.81 -18.63 -6.58
N TYR A 73 -6.72 -17.91 -6.84
CA TYR A 73 -5.51 -18.52 -7.38
C TYR A 73 -4.80 -19.41 -6.36
N LEU A 74 -4.80 -19.02 -5.08
CA LEU A 74 -4.27 -19.86 -4.00
C LEU A 74 -5.12 -21.12 -3.77
N ASP A 75 -6.44 -21.02 -3.82
CA ASP A 75 -7.35 -22.18 -3.73
C ASP A 75 -7.12 -23.15 -4.90
N PHE A 76 -6.91 -22.61 -6.09
CA PHE A 76 -6.52 -23.43 -7.26
C PHE A 76 -5.17 -24.12 -7.04
N ALA A 77 -4.18 -23.42 -6.49
CA ALA A 77 -2.88 -23.99 -6.18
C ALA A 77 -2.98 -25.14 -5.16
N GLU A 78 -3.79 -24.97 -4.13
CA GLU A 78 -4.08 -26.01 -3.13
C GLU A 78 -4.75 -27.23 -3.78
N LEU A 79 -5.72 -27.02 -4.67
CA LEU A 79 -6.37 -28.10 -5.40
C LEU A 79 -5.37 -28.90 -6.25
N GLN A 80 -4.44 -28.24 -6.95
CA GLN A 80 -3.41 -28.92 -7.72
C GLN A 80 -2.47 -29.74 -6.82
N ALA A 81 -2.08 -29.19 -5.67
CA ALA A 81 -1.24 -29.90 -4.69
C ALA A 81 -1.96 -31.14 -4.14
N THR A 82 -3.24 -31.03 -3.81
CA THR A 82 -4.08 -32.14 -3.34
C THR A 82 -4.19 -33.26 -4.39
N ASN A 83 -4.26 -32.88 -5.67
CA ASN A 83 -4.27 -33.84 -6.77
C ASN A 83 -2.89 -34.44 -7.09
N GLY A 84 -1.86 -34.12 -6.33
CA GLY A 84 -0.50 -34.63 -6.51
C GLY A 84 0.18 -34.18 -7.81
N ARG A 85 -0.28 -33.10 -8.44
CA ARG A 85 0.30 -32.59 -9.67
C ARG A 85 1.54 -31.73 -9.39
N LEU A 86 2.68 -32.22 -9.85
CA LEU A 86 3.91 -31.43 -9.83
C LEU A 86 3.86 -30.40 -10.95
N MET A 87 4.03 -29.13 -10.59
CA MET A 87 4.04 -28.00 -11.52
C MET A 87 5.34 -27.21 -11.38
N LYS A 88 5.90 -26.79 -12.52
CA LYS A 88 7.04 -25.87 -12.58
C LYS A 88 6.55 -24.42 -12.45
N MET A 89 7.45 -23.50 -12.15
CA MET A 89 7.10 -22.06 -12.05
C MET A 89 6.48 -21.51 -13.35
N ALA A 90 6.95 -21.95 -14.51
CA ALA A 90 6.37 -21.56 -15.81
C ALA A 90 4.91 -22.01 -15.92
N ASP A 91 4.61 -23.25 -15.53
CA ASP A 91 3.25 -23.80 -15.57
C ASP A 91 2.29 -22.98 -14.70
N TRP A 92 2.77 -22.47 -13.54
CA TRP A 92 1.99 -21.61 -12.67
C TRP A 92 1.66 -20.27 -13.32
N VAL A 93 2.59 -19.67 -14.07
CA VAL A 93 2.34 -18.42 -14.82
C VAL A 93 1.30 -18.66 -15.92
N ASP A 94 1.43 -19.74 -16.68
CA ASP A 94 0.48 -20.10 -17.75
C ASP A 94 -0.93 -20.37 -17.17
N LYS A 95 -1.02 -21.03 -16.02
CA LYS A 95 -2.29 -21.25 -15.34
C LYS A 95 -2.91 -19.96 -14.82
N LEU A 96 -2.11 -19.03 -14.35
CA LEU A 96 -2.58 -17.71 -13.95
C LEU A 96 -3.18 -16.95 -15.15
N ASP A 97 -2.53 -16.96 -16.29
CA ASP A 97 -3.04 -16.34 -17.53
C ASP A 97 -4.38 -16.96 -17.96
N GLN A 98 -4.49 -18.30 -17.93
CA GLN A 98 -5.75 -19.00 -18.21
C GLN A 98 -6.86 -18.60 -17.24
N PHE A 99 -6.53 -18.48 -15.96
CA PHE A 99 -7.46 -18.07 -14.92
C PHE A 99 -7.94 -16.61 -15.09
N ILE A 100 -7.00 -15.69 -15.38
CA ILE A 100 -7.31 -14.28 -15.65
C ILE A 100 -8.19 -14.16 -16.90
N HIS A 101 -7.88 -14.93 -17.96
CA HIS A 101 -8.68 -14.96 -19.18
C HIS A 101 -10.11 -15.45 -18.92
N LEU A 102 -10.25 -16.53 -18.15
CA LEU A 102 -11.57 -17.06 -17.76
C LEU A 102 -12.39 -16.04 -16.96
N SER A 103 -11.74 -15.15 -16.23
CA SER A 103 -12.35 -14.06 -15.48
C SER A 103 -12.69 -12.83 -16.35
N GLU A 104 -12.54 -12.92 -17.67
CA GLU A 104 -12.80 -11.85 -18.65
C GLU A 104 -11.99 -10.58 -18.40
N ARG A 105 -10.79 -10.72 -17.83
CA ARG A 105 -9.89 -9.61 -17.49
C ARG A 105 -8.70 -9.54 -18.43
N GLY A 106 -8.08 -8.35 -18.51
CA GLY A 106 -6.89 -8.13 -19.33
C GLY A 106 -5.68 -8.91 -18.83
N ILE A 107 -4.94 -9.49 -19.77
CA ILE A 107 -3.72 -10.25 -19.51
C ILE A 107 -2.52 -9.37 -19.81
N LEU A 108 -1.58 -9.28 -18.86
CA LEU A 108 -0.29 -8.63 -19.08
C LEU A 108 0.60 -9.54 -19.92
N THR A 109 0.94 -9.08 -21.14
CA THR A 109 1.78 -9.80 -22.10
C THR A 109 3.21 -9.27 -22.21
N HIS A 110 3.53 -8.20 -21.47
CA HIS A 110 4.82 -7.51 -21.47
C HIS A 110 5.28 -7.21 -20.04
N ALA A 111 6.51 -6.72 -19.89
CA ALA A 111 7.09 -6.42 -18.57
C ALA A 111 6.55 -5.14 -17.91
N GLY A 112 5.69 -4.39 -18.59
CA GLY A 112 5.29 -3.05 -18.22
C GLY A 112 6.20 -1.97 -18.82
N THR A 113 5.80 -0.71 -18.69
CA THR A 113 6.51 0.44 -19.24
C THR A 113 7.42 1.13 -18.22
N VAL A 114 7.28 0.78 -16.95
CA VAL A 114 8.03 1.36 -15.82
C VAL A 114 8.71 0.25 -15.05
N SER A 115 10.02 0.37 -14.85
CA SER A 115 10.76 -0.54 -13.98
C SER A 115 10.50 -0.26 -12.50
N ALA A 116 10.72 -1.26 -11.64
CA ALA A 116 10.61 -1.08 -10.19
C ALA A 116 11.58 -0.02 -9.67
N ASP A 117 12.81 0.04 -10.22
CA ASP A 117 13.82 1.02 -9.85
C ASP A 117 13.44 2.45 -10.24
N ASP A 118 12.88 2.64 -11.43
CA ASP A 118 12.42 3.96 -11.88
C ASP A 118 11.20 4.44 -11.08
N ALA A 119 10.30 3.52 -10.75
CA ALA A 119 9.18 3.82 -9.86
C ALA A 119 9.67 4.23 -8.45
N ALA A 120 10.63 3.49 -7.89
CA ALA A 120 11.20 3.81 -6.59
C ALA A 120 11.85 5.21 -6.58
N LYS A 121 12.68 5.53 -7.58
CA LYS A 121 13.33 6.84 -7.72
C LYS A 121 12.31 7.98 -7.82
N LYS A 122 11.30 7.80 -8.66
CA LYS A 122 10.26 8.82 -8.86
C LYS A 122 9.43 9.06 -7.60
N VAL A 123 9.00 8.01 -6.94
CA VAL A 123 8.18 8.13 -5.73
C VAL A 123 8.97 8.69 -4.55
N GLU A 124 10.28 8.39 -4.45
CA GLU A 124 11.16 8.99 -3.45
C GLU A 124 11.30 10.51 -3.64
N GLN A 125 11.40 10.98 -4.89
CA GLN A 125 11.42 12.42 -5.19
C GLN A 125 10.11 13.11 -4.78
N GLU A 126 8.97 12.50 -5.02
CA GLU A 126 7.68 13.01 -4.57
C GLU A 126 7.57 12.99 -3.04
N PHE A 127 8.07 11.94 -2.40
CA PHE A 127 8.08 11.81 -0.95
C PHE A 127 8.96 12.87 -0.28
N ASP A 128 10.11 13.21 -0.84
CA ASP A 128 10.98 14.24 -0.28
C ASP A 128 10.29 15.61 -0.23
N LYS A 129 9.42 15.91 -1.18
CA LYS A 129 8.58 17.11 -1.16
C LYS A 129 7.50 17.02 -0.09
N TYR A 130 6.77 15.90 -0.05
CA TYR A 130 5.66 15.67 0.87
C TYR A 130 6.11 15.61 2.34
N ARG A 131 7.23 14.95 2.61
CA ARG A 131 7.77 14.75 3.97
C ARG A 131 8.02 16.07 4.69
N LYS A 132 8.52 17.09 4.00
CA LYS A 132 8.78 18.41 4.60
C LYS A 132 7.53 19.03 5.21
N GLU A 133 6.39 18.90 4.55
CA GLU A 133 5.10 19.39 5.07
C GLU A 133 4.51 18.44 6.13
N GLN A 134 4.63 17.13 5.92
CA GLN A 134 4.19 16.13 6.88
C GLN A 134 4.87 16.31 8.24
N ASP A 135 6.20 16.43 8.24
CA ASP A 135 6.99 16.54 9.47
C ASP A 135 6.70 17.83 10.24
N LYS A 136 6.36 18.94 9.56
CA LYS A 136 5.91 20.17 10.20
C LYS A 136 4.55 20.03 10.88
N ASN A 137 3.65 19.28 10.29
CA ASN A 137 2.25 19.19 10.70
C ASN A 137 1.96 17.98 11.60
N TYR A 138 2.91 17.03 11.67
CA TYR A 138 2.72 15.82 12.45
C TYR A 138 2.77 16.10 13.95
N ILE A 139 1.69 15.74 14.63
CA ILE A 139 1.60 15.76 16.10
C ILE A 139 1.41 14.31 16.55
N SER A 140 2.43 13.75 17.20
CA SER A 140 2.36 12.40 17.75
C SER A 140 1.27 12.27 18.82
N ASP A 141 0.81 11.05 19.08
CA ASP A 141 -0.16 10.83 20.15
C ASP A 141 0.43 11.14 21.52
N PHE A 142 1.73 10.99 21.70
CA PHE A 142 2.45 11.44 22.88
C PHE A 142 2.36 12.96 23.04
N ASP A 143 2.64 13.74 21.98
CA ASP A 143 2.56 15.20 22.04
C ASP A 143 1.13 15.68 22.32
N LYS A 144 0.13 14.99 21.77
CA LYS A 144 -1.29 15.28 22.08
C LYS A 144 -1.60 15.04 23.56
N ALA A 145 -1.11 13.93 24.13
CA ALA A 145 -1.29 13.62 25.55
C ALA A 145 -0.61 14.65 26.45
N VAL A 146 0.63 15.06 26.12
CA VAL A 146 1.35 16.12 26.86
C VAL A 146 0.57 17.43 26.82
N LYS A 147 0.11 17.88 25.66
CA LYS A 147 -0.71 19.09 25.53
C LYS A 147 -2.00 19.03 26.35
N MET A 148 -2.66 17.86 26.39
CA MET A 148 -3.86 17.67 27.21
C MET A 148 -3.56 17.79 28.72
N ILE A 149 -2.44 17.23 29.18
CA ILE A 149 -2.00 17.29 30.58
C ILE A 149 -1.68 18.72 30.96
N GLU A 150 -0.93 19.46 30.16
CA GLU A 150 -0.59 20.85 30.37
C GLU A 150 -1.83 21.75 30.43
N ALA A 151 -2.80 21.52 29.53
CA ALA A 151 -4.07 22.27 29.53
C ALA A 151 -4.91 22.00 30.76
N LYS A 152 -4.91 20.77 31.31
CA LYS A 152 -5.57 20.41 32.57
C LYS A 152 -4.86 21.02 33.78
N GLY A 153 -3.52 21.04 33.78
CA GLY A 153 -2.70 21.60 34.82
C GLY A 153 -2.95 23.12 34.98
N LYS A 154 -3.11 23.85 33.88
CA LYS A 154 -3.45 25.29 33.88
C LYS A 154 -4.87 25.62 34.39
N LYS A 155 -5.76 24.64 34.45
CA LYS A 155 -7.16 24.81 34.95
C LYS A 155 -7.36 24.44 36.40
N LEU A 156 -6.33 23.98 37.11
CA LEU A 156 -6.43 23.71 38.53
C LEU A 156 -6.40 25.05 39.27
N PRO A 157 -7.42 25.38 40.08
CA PRO A 157 -7.44 26.63 40.87
C PRO A 157 -6.32 26.58 41.93
N GLU A 158 -5.57 27.69 42.05
CA GLU A 158 -4.64 27.88 43.18
C GLU A 158 -5.39 27.64 44.48
N LYS A 159 -4.93 26.69 45.29
CA LYS A 159 -5.43 26.50 46.65
C LYS A 159 -5.13 27.76 47.39
N LYS A 160 -6.18 28.61 47.65
CA LYS A 160 -6.10 29.72 48.60
C LYS A 160 -5.59 29.17 49.92
N GLY A 161 -4.39 29.61 50.29
CA GLY A 161 -3.79 29.28 51.57
C GLY A 161 -4.74 29.61 52.70
N ARG A 162 -5.05 28.63 53.54
CA ARG A 162 -5.70 28.88 54.84
C ARG A 162 -4.78 29.79 55.65
N LYS A 163 -5.19 31.04 55.83
CA LYS A 163 -4.67 31.87 56.92
C LYS A 163 -5.26 31.32 58.21
N ASN A 164 -4.40 30.67 59.01
CA ASN A 164 -4.71 30.41 60.42
C ASN A 164 -4.57 31.76 61.16
N GLY A 165 -5.69 32.22 61.69
CA GLY A 165 -5.73 33.18 62.74
C GLY A 165 -5.84 32.47 64.09
#